data_669dfa390b848c7d3d1124c9fb11f30d
#
_entry.id   669dfa390b848c7d3d1124c9fb11f30d
#
_cell.length_a   1.000
_cell.length_b   1.000
_cell.length_c   1.000
_cell.angle_alpha   90.00
_cell.angle_beta   90.00
_cell.angle_gamma   90.00
#
_symmetry.space_group_name_H-M   'P 1'
#
loop_
_entity.id
_entity.type
_entity.pdbx_description
1 polymer ?
#
loop_
_entity_poly.entity_id
_entity_poly.type
_entity_poly.pdbx_seq_one_letter_code
_entity_poly.pdbx_strand_id
1 'polypeptide(L)'
;ELVALDLPAGPAFVVALRAIWDAGDAALPIDPRLPRPAVERRLDTLRPTRIVTRQGNYLRPGGIPIEPGDALVVATSGTSGEPKGVVHTHASVTASAVATSAGLDVDPDRDRWVACLPLAHIGGLSVVTRSLVTGTPCTVLERFDVDTIESEARRGASLVSLVTTALGRCDASGYRVVLLGGAAAPTASPPNVIKTYGMTETGSGCVYDGRPLDGVELRIGDGTLGAVGEVLVRGSMLLRSYRDGTDPRLAGGWLPTGDGGRIRDDGTLVVYGRMAEVVVTGGEKVWPVPVEAVMATLDQVAEVAVWKRPDPEWGERVVAWVVLRPGAEAPALEEVRALVGSEVAPYAAPHEMVIVEALPRTPGGKVRRTDLF
;
A
#
# COMPACT_ATOMS: atom_id res chain seq x y z
N GLU A 1 -1.12 -24.28 13.32
CA GLU A 1 0.31 -23.91 13.19
C GLU A 1 0.44 -22.56 12.43
N LEU A 2 1.60 -21.89 12.55
CA LEU A 2 2.01 -20.84 11.61
C LEU A 2 3.01 -21.42 10.62
N VAL A 3 2.66 -21.45 9.35
CA VAL A 3 3.46 -22.06 8.29
C VAL A 3 4.05 -20.98 7.38
N ALA A 4 5.39 -20.84 7.42
CA ALA A 4 6.08 -19.96 6.49
C ALA A 4 6.09 -20.58 5.08
N LEU A 5 5.66 -19.82 4.07
CA LEU A 5 5.68 -20.21 2.67
C LEU A 5 6.86 -19.54 1.96
N ASP A 6 7.98 -20.24 1.87
CA ASP A 6 9.17 -19.84 1.09
C ASP A 6 9.08 -20.49 -0.31
N LEU A 7 8.05 -20.09 -1.04
CA LEU A 7 7.75 -20.55 -2.39
C LEU A 7 7.64 -19.35 -3.34
N PRO A 8 8.07 -19.49 -4.59
CA PRO A 8 7.78 -18.47 -5.60
C PRO A 8 6.26 -18.38 -5.86
N ALA A 9 5.82 -17.24 -6.36
CA ALA A 9 4.46 -17.09 -6.82
C ALA A 9 4.16 -18.10 -7.95
N GLY A 10 2.93 -18.59 -8.00
CA GLY A 10 2.49 -19.58 -8.98
C GLY A 10 1.54 -20.62 -8.38
N PRO A 11 1.14 -21.63 -9.16
CA PRO A 11 0.17 -22.65 -8.72
C PRO A 11 0.60 -23.39 -7.45
N ALA A 12 1.89 -23.70 -7.28
CA ALA A 12 2.39 -24.40 -6.09
C ALA A 12 2.17 -23.59 -4.79
N PHE A 13 2.35 -22.26 -4.85
CA PHE A 13 2.05 -21.36 -3.74
C PHE A 13 0.56 -21.41 -3.37
N VAL A 14 -0.33 -21.34 -4.38
CA VAL A 14 -1.78 -21.35 -4.18
C VAL A 14 -2.24 -22.67 -3.55
N VAL A 15 -1.74 -23.79 -4.07
CA VAL A 15 -2.02 -25.12 -3.52
C VAL A 15 -1.55 -25.24 -2.08
N ALA A 16 -0.33 -24.78 -1.77
CA ALA A 16 0.20 -24.79 -0.41
C ALA A 16 -0.62 -23.89 0.52
N LEU A 17 -0.98 -22.68 0.11
CA LEU A 17 -1.83 -21.77 0.88
C LEU A 17 -3.18 -22.42 1.20
N ARG A 18 -3.81 -23.07 0.20
CA ARG A 18 -5.08 -23.76 0.39
C ARG A 18 -4.95 -24.93 1.36
N ALA A 19 -3.91 -25.75 1.21
CA ALA A 19 -3.67 -26.88 2.10
C ALA A 19 -3.43 -26.45 3.57
N ILE A 20 -2.74 -25.32 3.78
CA ILE A 20 -2.55 -24.73 5.11
C ILE A 20 -3.92 -24.33 5.71
N TRP A 21 -4.75 -23.65 4.94
CA TRP A 21 -6.08 -23.24 5.39
C TRP A 21 -7.01 -24.43 5.67
N ASP A 22 -6.97 -25.47 4.80
CA ASP A 22 -7.78 -26.67 4.99
C ASP A 22 -7.34 -27.48 6.25
N ALA A 23 -6.09 -27.30 6.70
CA ALA A 23 -5.58 -27.85 7.96
C ALA A 23 -5.94 -27.01 9.20
N GLY A 24 -6.57 -25.85 9.02
CA GLY A 24 -6.87 -24.89 10.10
C GLY A 24 -5.64 -24.10 10.57
N ASP A 25 -4.63 -23.99 9.72
CA ASP A 25 -3.38 -23.30 9.97
C ASP A 25 -3.35 -21.92 9.29
N ALA A 26 -2.39 -21.05 9.70
CA ALA A 26 -2.17 -19.76 9.04
C ALA A 26 -0.87 -19.76 8.22
N ALA A 27 -0.90 -19.03 7.11
CA ALA A 27 0.25 -18.87 6.24
C ALA A 27 1.03 -17.57 6.55
N LEU A 28 2.37 -17.66 6.50
CA LEU A 28 3.31 -16.55 6.51
C LEU A 28 4.07 -16.52 5.17
N PRO A 29 3.63 -15.77 4.17
CA PRO A 29 4.35 -15.67 2.90
C PRO A 29 5.72 -15.01 3.08
N ILE A 30 6.77 -15.63 2.54
CA ILE A 30 8.13 -15.10 2.53
C ILE A 30 8.43 -14.50 1.15
N ASP A 31 9.05 -13.33 1.12
CA ASP A 31 9.46 -12.70 -0.13
C ASP A 31 10.74 -13.37 -0.66
N PRO A 32 10.68 -14.07 -1.80
CA PRO A 32 11.83 -14.79 -2.34
C PRO A 32 12.96 -13.87 -2.85
N ARG A 33 12.69 -12.57 -2.95
CA ARG A 33 13.67 -11.55 -3.37
C ARG A 33 14.57 -11.08 -2.23
N LEU A 34 14.24 -11.43 -1.00
CA LEU A 34 15.03 -11.05 0.17
C LEU A 34 16.33 -11.85 0.25
N PRO A 35 17.44 -11.21 0.66
CA PRO A 35 18.65 -11.94 0.99
C PRO A 35 18.42 -12.83 2.23
N ARG A 36 19.10 -13.97 2.28
CA ARG A 36 18.96 -14.96 3.37
C ARG A 36 18.99 -14.36 4.78
N PRO A 37 19.91 -13.43 5.14
CA PRO A 37 19.89 -12.83 6.46
C PRO A 37 18.58 -12.05 6.79
N ALA A 38 17.93 -11.47 5.80
CA ALA A 38 16.65 -10.78 5.99
C ALA A 38 15.49 -11.77 6.14
N VAL A 39 15.54 -12.90 5.45
CA VAL A 39 14.59 -14.01 5.62
C VAL A 39 14.71 -14.57 7.03
N GLU A 40 15.93 -14.91 7.49
CA GLU A 40 16.15 -15.45 8.83
C GLU A 40 15.67 -14.48 9.93
N ARG A 41 15.99 -13.18 9.84
CA ARG A 41 15.44 -12.19 10.78
C ARG A 41 13.91 -12.19 10.83
N ARG A 42 13.22 -12.31 9.68
CA ARG A 42 11.75 -12.42 9.64
C ARG A 42 11.25 -13.69 10.31
N LEU A 43 11.90 -14.81 10.04
CA LEU A 43 11.56 -16.09 10.66
C LEU A 43 11.81 -16.07 12.17
N ASP A 44 12.89 -15.42 12.63
CA ASP A 44 13.21 -15.28 14.06
C ASP A 44 12.21 -14.38 14.78
N THR A 45 11.83 -13.27 14.15
CA THR A 45 10.87 -12.32 14.72
C THR A 45 9.44 -12.86 14.73
N LEU A 46 8.98 -13.46 13.62
CA LEU A 46 7.60 -13.92 13.48
C LEU A 46 7.35 -15.33 13.97
N ARG A 47 8.43 -16.11 14.20
CA ARG A 47 8.44 -17.42 14.85
C ARG A 47 7.40 -18.40 14.28
N PRO A 48 7.45 -18.73 12.95
CA PRO A 48 6.61 -19.78 12.41
C PRO A 48 7.00 -21.13 13.03
N THR A 49 6.04 -22.05 13.12
CA THR A 49 6.25 -23.42 13.63
C THR A 49 6.77 -24.36 12.56
N ARG A 50 6.56 -23.98 11.28
CA ARG A 50 6.88 -24.78 10.11
C ARG A 50 7.31 -23.91 8.93
N ILE A 51 8.13 -24.45 8.05
CA ILE A 51 8.55 -23.79 6.80
C ILE A 51 8.32 -24.76 5.65
N VAL A 52 7.61 -24.30 4.63
CA VAL A 52 7.40 -24.99 3.35
C VAL A 52 8.24 -24.31 2.28
N THR A 53 9.10 -25.09 1.63
CA THR A 53 9.99 -24.67 0.56
C THR A 53 9.80 -25.56 -0.68
N ARG A 54 10.49 -25.28 -1.78
CA ARG A 54 10.54 -26.19 -2.94
C ARG A 54 11.20 -27.54 -2.60
N GLN A 55 12.07 -27.61 -1.58
CA GLN A 55 12.80 -28.80 -1.20
C GLN A 55 12.05 -29.67 -0.18
N GLY A 56 11.04 -29.13 0.47
CA GLY A 56 10.27 -29.89 1.45
C GLY A 56 9.61 -29.03 2.51
N ASN A 57 9.12 -29.72 3.54
CA ASN A 57 8.39 -29.15 4.66
C ASN A 57 9.17 -29.46 5.96
N TYR A 58 9.53 -28.44 6.72
CA TYR A 58 10.43 -28.53 7.86
C TYR A 58 9.79 -27.93 9.11
N LEU A 59 9.91 -28.62 10.24
CA LEU A 59 9.58 -28.06 11.55
C LEU A 59 10.61 -27.00 11.94
N ARG A 60 10.16 -25.93 12.56
CA ARG A 60 11.02 -24.88 13.12
C ARG A 60 10.91 -24.89 14.65
N PRO A 61 11.97 -25.29 15.37
CA PRO A 61 12.00 -25.24 16.83
C PRO A 61 11.79 -23.82 17.35
N GLY A 62 11.08 -23.69 18.47
CA GLY A 62 10.82 -22.38 19.09
C GLY A 62 9.77 -21.53 18.36
N GLY A 63 9.07 -22.09 17.38
CA GLY A 63 7.91 -21.45 16.76
C GLY A 63 6.78 -21.22 17.76
N ILE A 64 5.96 -20.19 17.52
CA ILE A 64 4.77 -19.88 18.31
C ILE A 64 3.54 -20.26 17.47
N PRO A 65 2.58 -21.03 17.99
CA PRO A 65 1.33 -21.32 17.31
C PRO A 65 0.51 -20.04 17.01
N ILE A 66 -0.48 -20.20 16.16
CA ILE A 66 -1.52 -19.19 15.89
C ILE A 66 -2.71 -19.42 16.83
N GLU A 67 -3.63 -18.45 16.86
CA GLU A 67 -4.94 -18.65 17.48
C GLU A 67 -5.91 -19.31 16.49
N PRO A 68 -6.92 -20.03 16.98
CA PRO A 68 -7.95 -20.60 16.12
C PRO A 68 -8.65 -19.52 15.30
N GLY A 69 -8.75 -19.76 14.00
CA GLY A 69 -9.38 -18.81 13.05
C GLY A 69 -8.40 -17.85 12.38
N ASP A 70 -7.13 -17.80 12.78
CA ASP A 70 -6.10 -17.07 12.03
C ASP A 70 -5.87 -17.72 10.66
N ALA A 71 -5.69 -16.90 9.63
CA ALA A 71 -5.50 -17.34 8.25
C ALA A 71 -4.15 -16.92 7.67
N LEU A 72 -3.71 -15.71 8.02
CA LEU A 72 -2.50 -15.10 7.47
C LEU A 72 -1.73 -14.34 8.53
N VAL A 73 -0.41 -14.37 8.42
CA VAL A 73 0.50 -13.42 9.03
C VAL A 73 1.28 -12.74 7.91
N VAL A 74 1.10 -11.44 7.73
CA VAL A 74 1.78 -10.69 6.66
C VAL A 74 2.84 -9.78 7.27
N ALA A 75 4.09 -9.97 6.84
CA ALA A 75 5.21 -9.17 7.34
C ALA A 75 5.20 -7.76 6.76
N THR A 76 5.31 -6.74 7.61
CA THR A 76 5.52 -5.34 7.22
C THR A 76 6.86 -4.82 7.75
N SER A 77 7.44 -3.82 7.08
CA SER A 77 8.58 -3.09 7.62
C SER A 77 8.08 -2.17 8.74
N GLY A 78 8.31 -2.55 9.98
CA GLY A 78 8.01 -1.68 11.13
C GLY A 78 8.80 -0.37 11.05
N THR A 79 8.27 0.69 11.67
CA THR A 79 8.96 2.00 11.80
C THR A 79 10.28 1.91 12.58
N SER A 80 10.44 0.88 13.42
CA SER A 80 11.66 0.55 14.17
C SER A 80 12.70 -0.23 13.36
N GLY A 81 12.41 -0.58 12.09
CA GLY A 81 13.25 -1.44 11.26
C GLY A 81 13.04 -2.95 11.48
N GLU A 82 12.43 -3.35 12.58
CA GLU A 82 12.08 -4.75 12.83
C GLU A 82 10.76 -5.13 12.12
N PRO A 83 10.67 -6.34 11.55
CA PRO A 83 9.45 -6.80 10.89
C PRO A 83 8.28 -6.92 11.88
N LYS A 84 7.14 -6.30 11.57
CA LYS A 84 5.88 -6.58 12.27
C LYS A 84 5.07 -7.60 11.48
N GLY A 85 4.44 -8.55 12.16
CA GLY A 85 3.52 -9.50 11.54
C GLY A 85 2.08 -9.07 11.77
N VAL A 86 1.37 -8.74 10.71
CA VAL A 86 -0.06 -8.41 10.75
C VAL A 86 -0.86 -9.70 10.66
N VAL A 87 -1.67 -9.99 11.67
CA VAL A 87 -2.46 -11.22 11.75
C VAL A 87 -3.87 -10.98 11.23
N HIS A 88 -4.24 -11.71 10.19
CA HIS A 88 -5.61 -11.73 9.64
C HIS A 88 -6.28 -13.07 9.91
N THR A 89 -7.55 -13.01 10.31
CA THR A 89 -8.40 -14.18 10.46
C THR A 89 -9.06 -14.56 9.13
N HIS A 90 -9.58 -15.79 9.00
CA HIS A 90 -10.42 -16.18 7.86
C HIS A 90 -11.60 -15.23 7.69
N ALA A 91 -12.20 -14.76 8.78
CA ALA A 91 -13.31 -13.80 8.75
C ALA A 91 -12.88 -12.46 8.14
N SER A 92 -11.73 -11.89 8.54
CA SER A 92 -11.26 -10.61 8.00
C SER A 92 -10.81 -10.73 6.54
N VAL A 93 -10.17 -11.84 6.16
CA VAL A 93 -9.83 -12.13 4.75
C VAL A 93 -11.08 -12.25 3.90
N THR A 94 -12.11 -12.97 4.38
CA THR A 94 -13.39 -13.11 3.68
C THR A 94 -14.09 -11.76 3.53
N ALA A 95 -14.15 -10.96 4.60
CA ALA A 95 -14.75 -9.63 4.55
C ALA A 95 -14.08 -8.72 3.50
N SER A 96 -12.75 -8.70 3.46
CA SER A 96 -11.99 -7.95 2.45
C SER A 96 -12.25 -8.44 1.02
N ALA A 97 -12.29 -9.77 0.83
CA ALA A 97 -12.53 -10.38 -0.48
C ALA A 97 -13.93 -10.09 -1.02
N VAL A 98 -14.94 -10.25 -0.17
CA VAL A 98 -16.35 -10.01 -0.53
C VAL A 98 -16.61 -8.53 -0.81
N ALA A 99 -16.16 -7.63 0.08
CA ALA A 99 -16.33 -6.19 -0.10
C ALA A 99 -15.67 -5.68 -1.39
N THR A 100 -14.45 -6.17 -1.68
CA THR A 100 -13.77 -5.84 -2.95
C THR A 100 -14.54 -6.35 -4.15
N SER A 101 -14.97 -7.62 -4.15
CA SER A 101 -15.67 -8.20 -5.29
C SER A 101 -17.01 -7.52 -5.55
N ALA A 102 -17.76 -7.18 -4.49
CA ALA A 102 -18.97 -6.40 -4.60
C ALA A 102 -18.73 -4.97 -5.13
N GLY A 103 -17.72 -4.28 -4.59
CA GLY A 103 -17.38 -2.91 -5.02
C GLY A 103 -16.86 -2.80 -6.45
N LEU A 104 -16.45 -3.91 -7.07
CA LEU A 104 -15.99 -4.00 -8.46
C LEU A 104 -17.00 -4.68 -9.39
N ASP A 105 -18.15 -5.09 -8.87
CA ASP A 105 -19.14 -5.86 -9.62
C ASP A 105 -18.50 -7.09 -10.31
N VAL A 106 -17.76 -7.89 -9.51
CA VAL A 106 -17.04 -9.06 -10.01
C VAL A 106 -18.01 -10.23 -10.24
N ASP A 107 -18.04 -10.73 -11.46
CA ASP A 107 -18.75 -11.94 -11.85
C ASP A 107 -17.76 -13.10 -12.02
N PRO A 108 -17.76 -14.13 -11.15
CA PRO A 108 -16.82 -15.26 -11.26
C PRO A 108 -16.90 -16.04 -12.56
N ASP A 109 -18.02 -16.00 -13.28
CA ASP A 109 -18.20 -16.69 -14.55
C ASP A 109 -17.63 -15.90 -15.76
N ARG A 110 -17.42 -14.59 -15.58
CA ARG A 110 -16.96 -13.68 -16.64
C ARG A 110 -15.60 -13.09 -16.38
N ASP A 111 -15.29 -12.86 -15.10
CA ASP A 111 -14.07 -12.18 -14.70
C ASP A 111 -12.95 -13.16 -14.36
N ARG A 112 -11.73 -12.73 -14.64
CA ARG A 112 -10.51 -13.42 -14.24
C ARG A 112 -9.46 -12.45 -13.75
N TRP A 113 -8.91 -12.73 -12.58
CA TRP A 113 -7.81 -11.98 -11.99
C TRP A 113 -6.45 -12.35 -12.58
N VAL A 114 -5.55 -11.37 -12.62
CA VAL A 114 -4.11 -11.59 -12.75
C VAL A 114 -3.41 -11.11 -11.49
N ALA A 115 -2.75 -12.03 -10.78
CA ALA A 115 -1.88 -11.77 -9.65
C ALA A 115 -0.43 -11.68 -10.16
N CYS A 116 0.10 -10.48 -10.29
CA CYS A 116 1.45 -10.21 -10.81
C CYS A 116 2.34 -9.47 -9.80
N LEU A 117 1.78 -9.05 -8.67
CA LEU A 117 2.51 -8.43 -7.58
C LEU A 117 3.03 -9.51 -6.61
N PRO A 118 4.12 -9.23 -5.86
CA PRO A 118 4.69 -10.21 -4.94
C PRO A 118 3.70 -10.66 -3.88
N LEU A 119 3.57 -11.98 -3.71
CA LEU A 119 2.62 -12.61 -2.78
C LEU A 119 3.01 -12.48 -1.30
N ALA A 120 4.22 -12.02 -0.99
CA ALA A 120 4.62 -11.67 0.37
C ALA A 120 4.09 -10.30 0.84
N HIS A 121 3.44 -9.55 -0.05
CA HIS A 121 2.80 -8.27 0.24
C HIS A 121 1.30 -8.38 0.03
N ILE A 122 0.56 -7.68 0.88
CA ILE A 122 -0.91 -7.76 0.87
C ILE A 122 -1.52 -7.39 -0.50
N GLY A 123 -0.92 -6.47 -1.25
CA GLY A 123 -1.39 -6.08 -2.59
C GLY A 123 -1.41 -7.22 -3.62
N GLY A 124 -0.42 -8.13 -3.56
CA GLY A 124 -0.39 -9.34 -4.40
C GLY A 124 -1.18 -10.50 -3.77
N LEU A 125 -0.98 -10.73 -2.47
CA LEU A 125 -1.61 -11.83 -1.74
C LEU A 125 -3.14 -11.73 -1.77
N SER A 126 -3.69 -10.53 -1.61
CA SER A 126 -5.15 -10.30 -1.61
C SER A 126 -5.84 -10.70 -2.92
N VAL A 127 -5.13 -10.67 -4.06
CA VAL A 127 -5.69 -11.15 -5.33
C VAL A 127 -5.91 -12.67 -5.26
N VAL A 128 -4.93 -13.40 -4.74
CA VAL A 128 -5.02 -14.86 -4.58
C VAL A 128 -6.07 -15.24 -3.53
N THR A 129 -6.05 -14.59 -2.36
CA THR A 129 -7.02 -14.90 -1.31
C THR A 129 -8.45 -14.58 -1.73
N ARG A 130 -8.63 -13.50 -2.47
CA ARG A 130 -9.91 -13.10 -3.08
C ARG A 130 -10.43 -14.16 -4.03
N SER A 131 -9.58 -14.65 -4.93
CA SER A 131 -9.90 -15.76 -5.84
C SER A 131 -10.31 -17.03 -5.06
N LEU A 132 -9.56 -17.40 -4.02
CA LEU A 132 -9.87 -18.57 -3.21
C LEU A 132 -11.20 -18.46 -2.45
N VAL A 133 -11.55 -17.25 -1.99
CA VAL A 133 -12.78 -16.98 -1.22
C VAL A 133 -14.00 -16.89 -2.13
N THR A 134 -13.89 -16.19 -3.26
CA THR A 134 -15.06 -15.87 -4.12
C THR A 134 -15.23 -16.83 -5.29
N GLY A 135 -14.26 -17.72 -5.52
CA GLY A 135 -14.29 -18.63 -6.68
C GLY A 135 -13.92 -17.98 -8.02
N THR A 136 -13.62 -16.67 -8.04
CA THR A 136 -13.21 -15.97 -9.27
C THR A 136 -11.88 -16.53 -9.77
N PRO A 137 -11.77 -16.99 -11.03
CA PRO A 137 -10.53 -17.52 -11.59
C PRO A 137 -9.36 -16.53 -11.46
N CYS A 138 -8.14 -17.05 -11.25
CA CYS A 138 -6.94 -16.23 -11.12
C CYS A 138 -5.74 -16.87 -11.83
N THR A 139 -5.07 -16.10 -12.70
CA THR A 139 -3.74 -16.42 -13.21
C THR A 139 -2.70 -15.83 -12.25
N VAL A 140 -1.81 -16.67 -11.70
CA VAL A 140 -0.75 -16.24 -10.79
C VAL A 140 0.58 -16.27 -11.51
N LEU A 141 1.17 -15.09 -11.72
CA LEU A 141 2.47 -14.94 -12.38
C LEU A 141 3.60 -14.98 -11.35
N GLU A 142 4.72 -15.58 -11.71
CA GLU A 142 5.89 -15.66 -10.81
C GLU A 142 6.47 -14.27 -10.52
N ARG A 143 6.36 -13.36 -11.48
CA ARG A 143 6.83 -11.96 -11.38
C ARG A 143 6.03 -11.05 -12.30
N PHE A 144 6.14 -9.76 -12.07
CA PHE A 144 5.66 -8.75 -13.01
C PHE A 144 6.45 -8.83 -14.32
N ASP A 145 5.73 -9.02 -15.42
CA ASP A 145 6.28 -9.06 -16.77
C ASP A 145 5.28 -8.40 -17.73
N VAL A 146 5.73 -7.39 -18.47
CA VAL A 146 4.87 -6.53 -19.30
C VAL A 146 4.16 -7.34 -20.37
N ASP A 147 4.92 -8.12 -21.17
CA ASP A 147 4.36 -8.87 -22.28
C ASP A 147 3.33 -9.90 -21.82
N THR A 148 3.61 -10.53 -20.67
CA THR A 148 2.70 -11.52 -20.07
C THR A 148 1.42 -10.86 -19.60
N ILE A 149 1.48 -9.69 -18.91
CA ILE A 149 0.30 -8.97 -18.41
C ILE A 149 -0.59 -8.54 -19.57
N GLU A 150 -0.02 -7.95 -20.62
CA GLU A 150 -0.77 -7.55 -21.81
C GLU A 150 -1.34 -8.75 -22.57
N SER A 151 -0.60 -9.87 -22.63
CA SER A 151 -1.08 -11.11 -23.21
C SER A 151 -2.25 -11.70 -22.43
N GLU A 152 -2.23 -11.66 -21.09
CA GLU A 152 -3.34 -12.14 -20.26
C GLU A 152 -4.62 -11.31 -20.45
N ALA A 153 -4.51 -9.99 -20.63
CA ALA A 153 -5.66 -9.16 -21.02
C ALA A 153 -6.26 -9.63 -22.36
N ARG A 154 -5.41 -9.82 -23.38
CA ARG A 154 -5.85 -10.35 -24.69
C ARG A 154 -6.47 -11.75 -24.62
N ARG A 155 -6.12 -12.54 -23.60
CA ARG A 155 -6.69 -13.89 -23.33
C ARG A 155 -7.94 -13.85 -22.44
N GLY A 156 -8.49 -12.66 -22.19
CA GLY A 156 -9.73 -12.47 -21.45
C GLY A 156 -9.58 -12.34 -19.94
N ALA A 157 -8.38 -12.06 -19.43
CA ALA A 157 -8.27 -11.57 -18.05
C ALA A 157 -8.84 -10.15 -17.98
N SER A 158 -9.70 -9.90 -17.01
CA SER A 158 -10.47 -8.65 -16.90
C SER A 158 -10.06 -7.79 -15.69
N LEU A 159 -9.35 -8.38 -14.72
CA LEU A 159 -9.04 -7.75 -13.44
C LEU A 159 -7.54 -7.89 -13.11
N VAL A 160 -6.90 -6.78 -12.74
CA VAL A 160 -5.49 -6.79 -12.31
C VAL A 160 -5.26 -5.79 -11.18
N SER A 161 -4.34 -6.11 -10.28
CA SER A 161 -3.85 -5.15 -9.26
C SER A 161 -2.42 -4.72 -9.61
N LEU A 162 -2.19 -3.41 -9.70
CA LEU A 162 -0.90 -2.82 -10.04
C LEU A 162 -0.47 -1.78 -9.02
N VAL A 163 0.81 -1.46 -9.02
CA VAL A 163 1.36 -0.26 -8.40
C VAL A 163 1.68 0.78 -9.48
N THR A 164 1.84 2.04 -9.10
CA THR A 164 2.04 3.16 -10.04
C THR A 164 3.18 2.91 -11.02
N THR A 165 4.31 2.38 -10.53
CA THR A 165 5.48 2.07 -11.38
C THR A 165 5.24 0.91 -12.35
N ALA A 166 4.36 -0.02 -12.01
CA ALA A 166 3.98 -1.11 -12.92
C ALA A 166 3.00 -0.63 -13.99
N LEU A 167 2.00 0.17 -13.60
CA LEU A 167 1.04 0.78 -14.53
C LEU A 167 1.75 1.66 -15.57
N GLY A 168 2.77 2.43 -15.19
CA GLY A 168 3.54 3.25 -16.13
C GLY A 168 4.42 2.48 -17.12
N ARG A 169 4.47 1.14 -17.01
CA ARG A 169 5.32 0.27 -17.83
C ARG A 169 4.57 -0.64 -18.79
N CYS A 170 3.25 -0.79 -18.64
CA CYS A 170 2.43 -1.69 -19.46
C CYS A 170 1.17 -0.99 -19.95
N ASP A 171 0.65 -1.48 -21.07
CA ASP A 171 -0.70 -1.12 -21.54
C ASP A 171 -1.74 -1.98 -20.81
N ALA A 172 -2.41 -1.37 -19.85
CA ALA A 172 -3.47 -2.04 -19.08
C ALA A 172 -4.89 -1.71 -19.59
N SER A 173 -5.03 -1.11 -20.78
CA SER A 173 -6.32 -0.71 -21.36
C SER A 173 -7.23 -1.90 -21.68
N GLY A 174 -6.65 -3.09 -21.89
CA GLY A 174 -7.39 -4.33 -22.15
C GLY A 174 -8.07 -4.93 -20.91
N TYR A 175 -7.77 -4.46 -19.70
CA TYR A 175 -8.45 -4.89 -18.49
C TYR A 175 -9.74 -4.07 -18.26
N ARG A 176 -10.79 -4.72 -17.77
CA ARG A 176 -12.00 -4.04 -17.31
C ARG A 176 -11.73 -3.16 -16.10
N VAL A 177 -10.94 -3.67 -15.15
CA VAL A 177 -10.56 -2.97 -13.93
C VAL A 177 -9.08 -3.17 -13.62
N VAL A 178 -8.41 -2.06 -13.35
CA VAL A 178 -7.06 -2.02 -12.80
C VAL A 178 -7.14 -1.41 -11.40
N LEU A 179 -6.89 -2.21 -10.35
CA LEU A 179 -6.75 -1.69 -8.99
C LEU A 179 -5.36 -1.10 -8.80
N LEU A 180 -5.28 0.19 -8.57
CA LEU A 180 -4.02 0.91 -8.37
C LEU A 180 -3.82 1.23 -6.89
N GLY A 181 -2.78 0.66 -6.29
CA GLY A 181 -2.46 0.85 -4.88
C GLY A 181 -0.99 1.08 -4.60
N GLY A 182 -0.66 1.23 -3.31
CA GLY A 182 0.71 1.22 -2.79
C GLY A 182 1.43 2.56 -2.73
N ALA A 183 1.00 3.60 -3.42
CA ALA A 183 1.55 4.96 -3.37
C ALA A 183 0.48 5.97 -3.82
N ALA A 184 0.79 7.27 -3.68
CA ALA A 184 -0.06 8.32 -4.26
C ALA A 184 -0.27 8.05 -5.75
N ALA A 185 -1.54 7.96 -6.16
CA ALA A 185 -1.90 7.69 -7.55
C ALA A 185 -1.69 8.96 -8.40
N PRO A 186 -1.36 8.82 -9.70
CA PRO A 186 -1.27 9.95 -10.61
C PRO A 186 -2.58 10.75 -10.64
N THR A 187 -2.48 12.06 -10.84
CA THR A 187 -3.64 12.96 -10.94
C THR A 187 -4.56 12.53 -12.08
N ALA A 188 -3.98 12.21 -13.24
CA ALA A 188 -4.69 11.64 -14.39
C ALA A 188 -4.43 10.12 -14.45
N SER A 189 -5.51 9.35 -14.52
CA SER A 189 -5.47 7.90 -14.67
C SER A 189 -6.44 7.49 -15.77
N PRO A 190 -6.16 6.40 -16.52
CA PRO A 190 -7.13 5.82 -17.45
C PRO A 190 -8.48 5.50 -16.77
N PRO A 191 -9.60 5.50 -17.51
CA PRO A 191 -10.94 5.37 -16.93
C PRO A 191 -11.21 4.00 -16.27
N ASN A 192 -10.44 2.97 -16.63
CA ASN A 192 -10.53 1.63 -16.03
C ASN A 192 -9.64 1.47 -14.79
N VAL A 193 -8.93 2.52 -14.36
CA VAL A 193 -8.08 2.51 -13.15
C VAL A 193 -8.87 3.01 -11.96
N ILE A 194 -9.02 2.15 -10.95
CA ILE A 194 -9.62 2.49 -9.65
C ILE A 194 -8.48 2.68 -8.65
N LYS A 195 -8.41 3.86 -8.06
CA LYS A 195 -7.42 4.21 -7.03
C LYS A 195 -7.84 3.59 -5.70
N THR A 196 -6.94 2.85 -5.05
CA THR A 196 -7.25 2.20 -3.78
C THR A 196 -6.44 2.77 -2.64
N TYR A 197 -7.10 2.99 -1.51
CA TYR A 197 -6.46 3.28 -0.23
C TYR A 197 -6.68 2.11 0.73
N GLY A 198 -5.62 1.74 1.40
CA GLY A 198 -5.57 0.67 2.39
C GLY A 198 -4.14 0.29 2.72
N MET A 199 -3.99 -0.63 3.66
CA MET A 199 -2.71 -1.08 4.17
C MET A 199 -2.76 -2.57 4.49
N THR A 200 -1.65 -3.13 4.98
CA THR A 200 -1.64 -4.53 5.39
C THR A 200 -2.67 -4.80 6.47
N GLU A 201 -2.82 -3.88 7.41
CA GLU A 201 -3.75 -3.96 8.55
C GLU A 201 -5.22 -3.94 8.13
N THR A 202 -5.55 -3.46 6.94
CA THR A 202 -6.92 -3.48 6.36
C THR A 202 -7.16 -4.67 5.42
N GLY A 203 -6.21 -5.62 5.34
CA GLY A 203 -6.31 -6.80 4.47
C GLY A 203 -6.17 -6.52 2.97
N SER A 204 -6.10 -5.30 2.54
CA SER A 204 -5.76 -4.69 1.25
C SER A 204 -6.42 -3.31 1.12
N GLY A 205 -6.72 -2.82 -0.11
CA GLY A 205 -7.52 -1.62 -0.30
C GLY A 205 -8.92 -1.77 0.29
N CYS A 206 -9.33 -0.80 1.08
CA CYS A 206 -10.66 -0.74 1.72
C CYS A 206 -11.45 0.52 1.32
N VAL A 207 -10.82 1.46 0.61
CA VAL A 207 -11.44 2.67 0.05
C VAL A 207 -11.05 2.75 -1.42
N TYR A 208 -12.05 2.87 -2.31
CA TYR A 208 -11.87 2.90 -3.76
C TYR A 208 -12.34 4.24 -4.31
N ASP A 209 -11.49 4.95 -5.05
CA ASP A 209 -11.72 6.32 -5.54
C ASP A 209 -12.28 7.26 -4.44
N GLY A 210 -11.72 7.10 -3.23
CA GLY A 210 -12.12 7.86 -2.05
C GLY A 210 -13.40 7.40 -1.35
N ARG A 211 -14.11 6.40 -1.87
CA ARG A 211 -15.32 5.86 -1.26
C ARG A 211 -15.02 4.56 -0.49
N PRO A 212 -15.47 4.45 0.77
CA PRO A 212 -15.29 3.23 1.52
C PRO A 212 -16.08 2.07 0.89
N LEU A 213 -15.50 0.87 0.91
CA LEU A 213 -16.20 -0.35 0.53
C LEU A 213 -17.27 -0.71 1.57
N ASP A 214 -18.20 -1.57 1.20
CA ASP A 214 -19.23 -2.06 2.09
C ASP A 214 -18.64 -2.66 3.38
N GLY A 215 -19.20 -2.25 4.52
CA GLY A 215 -18.72 -2.66 5.84
C GLY A 215 -17.45 -1.93 6.32
N VAL A 216 -17.00 -0.91 5.59
CA VAL A 216 -15.91 0.00 5.99
C VAL A 216 -16.48 1.31 6.49
N GLU A 217 -16.09 1.72 7.66
CA GLU A 217 -16.39 3.02 8.22
C GLU A 217 -15.13 3.87 8.32
N LEU A 218 -15.26 5.14 8.01
CA LEU A 218 -14.18 6.12 8.07
C LEU A 218 -14.51 7.23 9.06
N ARG A 219 -13.47 7.69 9.77
CA ARG A 219 -13.56 8.86 10.65
C ARG A 219 -12.24 9.63 10.61
N ILE A 220 -12.30 10.94 10.77
CA ILE A 220 -11.10 11.78 10.89
C ILE A 220 -10.93 12.19 12.35
N GLY A 221 -9.79 11.83 12.93
CA GLY A 221 -9.38 12.24 14.27
C GLY A 221 -10.50 12.13 15.32
N ASP A 222 -10.92 13.26 15.86
CA ASP A 222 -11.98 13.38 16.87
C ASP A 222 -13.41 13.26 16.28
N GLY A 223 -13.55 13.14 14.97
CA GLY A 223 -14.84 13.02 14.28
C GLY A 223 -15.43 14.36 13.81
N THR A 224 -14.71 15.46 13.89
CA THR A 224 -15.15 16.76 13.36
C THR A 224 -15.26 16.70 11.84
N LEU A 225 -16.47 16.90 11.31
CA LEU A 225 -16.71 16.86 9.86
C LEU A 225 -15.93 17.97 9.13
N GLY A 226 -15.29 17.60 8.03
CA GLY A 226 -14.48 18.54 7.22
C GLY A 226 -13.13 18.90 7.81
N ALA A 227 -12.81 18.50 9.05
CA ALA A 227 -11.50 18.70 9.63
C ALA A 227 -10.43 17.87 8.93
N VAL A 228 -9.19 18.35 8.97
CA VAL A 228 -8.00 17.59 8.57
C VAL A 228 -7.40 16.94 9.81
N GLY A 229 -7.22 15.63 9.78
CA GLY A 229 -6.68 14.88 10.90
C GLY A 229 -6.30 13.46 10.51
N GLU A 230 -5.98 12.63 11.50
CA GLU A 230 -5.66 11.22 11.25
C GLU A 230 -6.88 10.45 10.72
N VAL A 231 -6.67 9.69 9.66
CA VAL A 231 -7.68 8.78 9.11
C VAL A 231 -7.80 7.56 10.03
N LEU A 232 -9.00 7.31 10.52
CA LEU A 232 -9.35 6.13 11.30
C LEU A 232 -10.25 5.23 10.49
N VAL A 233 -9.99 3.94 10.50
CA VAL A 233 -10.76 2.92 9.77
C VAL A 233 -11.38 1.94 10.74
N ARG A 234 -12.63 1.57 10.53
CA ARG A 234 -13.31 0.48 11.23
C ARG A 234 -13.97 -0.46 10.22
N GLY A 235 -13.95 -1.76 10.49
CA GLY A 235 -14.59 -2.77 9.64
C GLY A 235 -14.12 -4.17 9.96
N SER A 236 -14.88 -5.15 9.46
CA SER A 236 -14.60 -6.56 9.69
C SER A 236 -13.37 -7.11 8.96
N MET A 237 -12.82 -6.35 7.99
CA MET A 237 -11.60 -6.71 7.27
C MET A 237 -10.31 -6.38 8.03
N LEU A 238 -10.39 -5.66 9.16
CA LEU A 238 -9.21 -5.27 9.91
C LEU A 238 -8.47 -6.48 10.49
N LEU A 239 -7.16 -6.28 10.70
CA LEU A 239 -6.31 -7.22 11.41
C LEU A 239 -6.94 -7.62 12.77
N ARG A 240 -6.63 -8.82 13.24
CA ARG A 240 -6.95 -9.23 14.62
C ARG A 240 -6.02 -8.53 15.62
N SER A 241 -4.71 -8.61 15.35
CA SER A 241 -3.63 -8.03 16.16
C SER A 241 -2.33 -8.04 15.37
N TYR A 242 -1.27 -7.48 15.91
CA TYR A 242 0.08 -7.84 15.47
C TYR A 242 0.50 -9.20 16.08
N ARG A 243 1.53 -9.80 15.49
CA ARG A 243 2.06 -11.12 15.89
C ARG A 243 2.63 -11.14 17.31
N ASP A 244 3.05 -10.01 17.84
CA ASP A 244 3.48 -9.83 19.22
C ASP A 244 2.33 -9.75 20.24
N GLY A 245 1.08 -9.83 19.77
CA GLY A 245 -0.13 -9.73 20.57
C GLY A 245 -0.67 -8.30 20.72
N THR A 246 0.04 -7.29 20.22
CA THR A 246 -0.42 -5.89 20.30
C THR A 246 -1.64 -5.67 19.39
N ASP A 247 -2.73 -5.15 19.94
CA ASP A 247 -3.86 -4.66 19.16
C ASP A 247 -3.71 -3.15 18.96
N PRO A 248 -3.52 -2.67 17.72
CA PRO A 248 -3.37 -1.24 17.45
C PRO A 248 -4.69 -0.46 17.48
N ARG A 249 -5.84 -1.14 17.58
CA ARG A 249 -7.15 -0.49 17.54
C ARG A 249 -7.45 0.29 18.82
N LEU A 250 -8.03 1.45 18.64
CA LEU A 250 -8.58 2.27 19.71
C LEU A 250 -9.93 1.71 20.20
N ALA A 251 -10.44 2.30 21.28
CA ALA A 251 -11.77 1.99 21.78
C ALA A 251 -12.83 2.10 20.67
N GLY A 252 -13.76 1.14 20.62
CA GLY A 252 -14.76 1.04 19.56
C GLY A 252 -14.27 0.43 18.25
N GLY A 253 -13.07 -0.17 18.22
CA GLY A 253 -12.54 -0.92 17.08
C GLY A 253 -11.97 -0.07 15.95
N TRP A 254 -11.66 1.20 16.20
CA TRP A 254 -11.06 2.11 15.23
C TRP A 254 -9.55 1.90 15.10
N LEU A 255 -9.09 1.61 13.89
CA LEU A 255 -7.67 1.51 13.56
C LEU A 255 -7.12 2.89 13.18
N PRO A 256 -6.17 3.46 13.94
CA PRO A 256 -5.41 4.63 13.53
C PRO A 256 -4.44 4.22 12.41
N THR A 257 -4.53 4.90 11.25
CA THR A 257 -3.75 4.51 10.07
C THR A 257 -2.36 5.12 10.03
N GLY A 258 -2.12 6.17 10.81
CA GLY A 258 -0.95 7.02 10.71
C GLY A 258 -0.96 7.93 9.46
N ASP A 259 -2.03 7.92 8.68
CA ASP A 259 -2.23 8.80 7.53
C ASP A 259 -3.15 9.97 7.89
N GLY A 260 -2.84 11.13 7.37
CA GLY A 260 -3.68 12.30 7.48
C GLY A 260 -4.57 12.49 6.27
N GLY A 261 -5.77 12.98 6.51
CA GLY A 261 -6.74 13.21 5.45
C GLY A 261 -7.95 14.01 5.93
N ARG A 262 -8.93 14.13 5.05
CA ARG A 262 -10.27 14.65 5.37
C ARG A 262 -11.35 13.87 4.64
N ILE A 263 -12.54 13.87 5.18
CA ILE A 263 -13.74 13.41 4.48
C ILE A 263 -14.47 14.65 3.97
N ARG A 264 -14.73 14.71 2.67
CA ARG A 264 -15.50 15.78 2.04
C ARG A 264 -16.99 15.64 2.36
N ASP A 265 -17.78 16.67 2.05
CA ASP A 265 -19.24 16.70 2.28
C ASP A 265 -19.97 15.60 1.48
N ASP A 266 -19.41 15.15 0.35
CA ASP A 266 -19.93 14.05 -0.47
C ASP A 266 -19.54 12.65 0.07
N GLY A 267 -18.87 12.59 1.24
CA GLY A 267 -18.38 11.36 1.87
C GLY A 267 -17.05 10.84 1.31
N THR A 268 -16.42 11.54 0.37
CA THR A 268 -15.17 11.11 -0.26
C THR A 268 -13.97 11.37 0.66
N LEU A 269 -13.17 10.34 0.93
CA LEU A 269 -11.89 10.45 1.62
C LEU A 269 -10.83 11.06 0.70
N VAL A 270 -10.15 12.07 1.19
CA VAL A 270 -8.91 12.61 0.58
C VAL A 270 -7.76 12.36 1.55
N VAL A 271 -6.77 11.59 1.12
CA VAL A 271 -5.56 11.31 1.90
C VAL A 271 -4.47 12.28 1.49
N TYR A 272 -3.83 12.92 2.47
CA TYR A 272 -2.77 13.90 2.28
C TYR A 272 -1.36 13.33 2.49
N GLY A 273 -1.23 12.16 3.13
CA GLY A 273 0.04 11.48 3.40
C GLY A 273 0.21 11.10 4.86
N ARG A 274 1.43 10.70 5.24
CA ARG A 274 1.73 10.26 6.61
C ARG A 274 1.72 11.40 7.62
N MET A 275 1.09 11.19 8.79
CA MET A 275 1.11 12.15 9.91
C MET A 275 2.54 12.49 10.35
N ALA A 276 3.44 11.50 10.33
CA ALA A 276 4.86 11.69 10.69
C ALA A 276 5.66 12.50 9.66
N GLU A 277 5.13 12.69 8.44
CA GLU A 277 5.76 13.41 7.35
C GLU A 277 5.30 14.88 7.26
N VAL A 278 4.36 15.30 8.09
CA VAL A 278 3.89 16.68 8.13
C VAL A 278 5.05 17.63 8.48
N VAL A 279 5.17 18.70 7.71
CA VAL A 279 6.07 19.82 8.00
C VAL A 279 5.30 20.85 8.82
N VAL A 280 5.83 21.23 9.97
CA VAL A 280 5.21 22.24 10.85
C VAL A 280 5.97 23.54 10.70
N THR A 281 5.45 24.46 9.90
CA THR A 281 6.08 25.74 9.60
C THR A 281 5.24 26.89 10.12
N GLY A 282 5.79 27.73 11.01
CA GLY A 282 5.06 28.86 11.59
C GLY A 282 3.75 28.47 12.30
N GLY A 283 3.62 27.25 12.81
CA GLY A 283 2.40 26.73 13.41
C GLY A 283 1.41 26.08 12.43
N GLU A 284 1.64 26.24 11.12
CA GLU A 284 0.82 25.63 10.08
C GLU A 284 1.32 24.23 9.74
N LYS A 285 0.40 23.32 9.38
CA LYS A 285 0.69 21.94 8.96
C LYS A 285 0.69 21.83 7.46
N VAL A 286 1.86 21.55 6.88
CA VAL A 286 2.03 21.36 5.44
C VAL A 286 2.20 19.87 5.15
N TRP A 287 1.33 19.35 4.33
CA TRP A 287 1.40 17.98 3.82
C TRP A 287 2.27 17.95 2.56
N PRO A 288 3.34 17.12 2.51
CA PRO A 288 4.22 17.04 1.34
C PRO A 288 3.47 16.66 0.05
N VAL A 289 2.60 15.65 0.10
CA VAL A 289 1.97 15.08 -1.09
C VAL A 289 1.14 16.08 -1.91
N PRO A 290 0.29 16.95 -1.35
CA PRO A 290 -0.39 18.00 -2.11
C PRO A 290 0.57 18.97 -2.80
N VAL A 291 1.65 19.36 -2.13
CA VAL A 291 2.67 20.25 -2.71
C VAL A 291 3.40 19.55 -3.86
N GLU A 292 3.82 18.31 -3.66
CA GLU A 292 4.44 17.47 -4.69
C GLU A 292 3.54 17.29 -5.91
N ALA A 293 2.24 17.07 -5.69
CA ALA A 293 1.26 16.91 -6.78
C ALA A 293 1.15 18.16 -7.65
N VAL A 294 1.15 19.33 -7.03
CA VAL A 294 1.13 20.60 -7.75
C VAL A 294 2.44 20.83 -8.50
N MET A 295 3.58 20.63 -7.85
CA MET A 295 4.89 20.81 -8.50
C MET A 295 5.13 19.82 -9.65
N ALA A 296 4.59 18.61 -9.57
CA ALA A 296 4.68 17.62 -10.65
C ALA A 296 3.91 18.00 -11.92
N THR A 297 3.06 19.03 -11.89
CA THR A 297 2.38 19.56 -13.09
C THR A 297 3.29 20.45 -13.93
N LEU A 298 4.43 20.90 -13.42
CA LEU A 298 5.40 21.69 -14.14
C LEU A 298 6.13 20.85 -15.19
N ASP A 299 6.18 21.34 -16.42
CA ASP A 299 6.78 20.62 -17.54
C ASP A 299 8.27 20.29 -17.33
N GLN A 300 8.96 21.09 -16.54
CA GLN A 300 10.39 20.93 -16.23
C GLN A 300 10.65 19.79 -15.22
N VAL A 301 9.64 19.40 -14.44
CA VAL A 301 9.79 18.48 -13.32
C VAL A 301 9.57 17.02 -13.76
N ALA A 302 10.58 16.19 -13.56
CA ALA A 302 10.47 14.74 -13.72
C ALA A 302 9.99 14.06 -12.44
N GLU A 303 10.62 14.42 -11.30
CA GLU A 303 10.24 13.94 -9.98
C GLU A 303 10.40 15.07 -8.95
N VAL A 304 9.61 15.01 -7.88
CA VAL A 304 9.71 15.94 -6.77
C VAL A 304 9.44 15.22 -5.45
N ALA A 305 10.18 15.62 -4.42
CA ALA A 305 9.92 15.23 -3.04
C ALA A 305 9.98 16.47 -2.14
N VAL A 306 9.00 16.62 -1.29
CA VAL A 306 8.93 17.72 -0.32
C VAL A 306 9.25 17.17 1.06
N TRP A 307 10.13 17.87 1.76
CA TRP A 307 10.51 17.52 3.12
C TRP A 307 10.80 18.76 3.93
N LYS A 308 11.01 18.57 5.20
CA LYS A 308 11.31 19.63 6.16
C LYS A 308 12.81 19.84 6.34
N ARG A 309 13.19 21.06 6.64
CA ARG A 309 14.51 21.42 7.14
C ARG A 309 14.34 22.30 8.38
N PRO A 310 15.13 22.10 9.45
CA PRO A 310 15.05 22.99 10.63
C PRO A 310 15.21 24.46 10.24
N ASP A 311 14.40 25.33 10.84
CA ASP A 311 14.42 26.76 10.59
C ASP A 311 14.28 27.52 11.92
N PRO A 312 15.18 28.52 12.22
CA PRO A 312 15.16 29.20 13.50
C PRO A 312 13.96 30.14 13.68
N GLU A 313 13.34 30.60 12.60
CA GLU A 313 12.18 31.52 12.63
C GLU A 313 10.86 30.73 12.60
N TRP A 314 10.78 29.71 11.74
CA TRP A 314 9.54 28.99 11.46
C TRP A 314 9.45 27.63 12.15
N GLY A 315 10.51 27.19 12.86
CA GLY A 315 10.65 25.85 13.43
C GLY A 315 11.08 24.84 12.36
N GLU A 316 10.26 24.63 11.35
CA GLU A 316 10.58 23.87 10.15
C GLU A 316 10.24 24.70 8.92
N ARG A 317 11.04 24.59 7.86
CA ARG A 317 10.72 25.16 6.54
C ARG A 317 10.45 24.07 5.52
N VAL A 318 9.56 24.37 4.60
CA VAL A 318 9.23 23.49 3.47
C VAL A 318 10.33 23.60 2.43
N VAL A 319 10.94 22.48 2.08
CA VAL A 319 11.96 22.37 1.03
C VAL A 319 11.50 21.38 -0.01
N ALA A 320 11.72 21.69 -1.30
CA ALA A 320 11.42 20.79 -2.41
C ALA A 320 12.72 20.30 -3.05
N TRP A 321 12.89 18.97 -3.14
CA TRP A 321 13.96 18.33 -3.92
C TRP A 321 13.37 17.92 -5.27
N VAL A 322 13.98 18.41 -6.34
CA VAL A 322 13.44 18.29 -7.70
C VAL A 322 14.44 17.61 -8.62
N VAL A 323 13.99 16.58 -9.32
CA VAL A 323 14.67 16.01 -10.48
C VAL A 323 14.09 16.64 -11.72
N LEU A 324 14.94 17.25 -12.54
CA LEU A 324 14.50 17.90 -13.79
C LEU A 324 14.38 16.86 -14.92
N ARG A 325 13.51 17.13 -15.87
CA ARG A 325 13.50 16.40 -17.14
C ARG A 325 14.77 16.67 -17.92
N PRO A 326 15.27 15.71 -18.72
CA PRO A 326 16.45 15.91 -19.54
C PRO A 326 16.38 17.16 -20.40
N GLY A 327 17.36 18.06 -20.24
CA GLY A 327 17.45 19.32 -20.99
C GLY A 327 16.54 20.45 -20.52
N ALA A 328 15.77 20.25 -19.45
CA ALA A 328 14.94 21.32 -18.90
C ALA A 328 15.75 22.22 -17.96
N GLU A 329 15.44 23.52 -17.98
CA GLU A 329 15.93 24.47 -16.98
C GLU A 329 15.05 24.43 -15.73
N ALA A 330 15.66 24.69 -14.56
CA ALA A 330 14.90 24.72 -13.30
C ALA A 330 13.86 25.88 -13.32
N PRO A 331 12.62 25.63 -12.88
CA PRO A 331 11.66 26.70 -12.71
C PRO A 331 12.14 27.69 -11.64
N ALA A 332 11.77 28.97 -11.77
CA ALA A 332 12.10 29.95 -10.77
C ALA A 332 11.37 29.63 -9.45
N LEU A 333 12.05 29.83 -8.30
CA LEU A 333 11.45 29.55 -7.00
C LEU A 333 10.18 30.37 -6.77
N GLU A 334 10.16 31.63 -7.22
CA GLU A 334 9.01 32.52 -7.14
C GLU A 334 7.81 32.00 -7.93
N GLU A 335 8.03 31.41 -9.10
CA GLU A 335 7.00 30.78 -9.92
C GLU A 335 6.41 29.55 -9.20
N VAL A 336 7.26 28.68 -8.66
CA VAL A 336 6.83 27.52 -7.87
C VAL A 336 6.05 27.96 -6.64
N ARG A 337 6.51 29.01 -5.94
CA ARG A 337 5.84 29.56 -4.76
C ARG A 337 4.46 30.16 -5.10
N ALA A 338 4.35 30.87 -6.21
CA ALA A 338 3.08 31.42 -6.67
C ALA A 338 2.09 30.30 -7.02
N LEU A 339 2.54 29.28 -7.74
CA LEU A 339 1.73 28.12 -8.12
C LEU A 339 1.25 27.33 -6.91
N VAL A 340 2.15 26.94 -6.01
CA VAL A 340 1.78 26.19 -4.79
C VAL A 340 0.90 27.05 -3.87
N GLY A 341 1.21 28.34 -3.76
CA GLY A 341 0.42 29.28 -2.95
C GLY A 341 -1.03 29.42 -3.42
N SER A 342 -1.28 29.36 -4.73
CA SER A 342 -2.63 29.43 -5.30
C SER A 342 -3.39 28.09 -5.23
N GLU A 343 -2.70 26.97 -5.41
CA GLU A 343 -3.33 25.66 -5.53
C GLU A 343 -3.47 24.92 -4.20
N VAL A 344 -2.57 25.18 -3.23
CA VAL A 344 -2.56 24.52 -1.91
C VAL A 344 -2.81 25.58 -0.81
N ALA A 345 -1.77 26.37 -0.50
CA ALA A 345 -1.84 27.49 0.43
C ALA A 345 -0.53 28.30 0.38
N PRO A 346 -0.55 29.61 0.69
CA PRO A 346 0.68 30.43 0.72
C PRO A 346 1.76 29.91 1.66
N TYR A 347 1.36 29.41 2.84
CA TYR A 347 2.29 28.85 3.84
C TYR A 347 2.86 27.49 3.45
N ALA A 348 2.23 26.78 2.49
CA ALA A 348 2.71 25.50 1.97
C ALA A 348 3.77 25.66 0.87
N ALA A 349 3.96 26.87 0.36
CA ALA A 349 4.90 27.15 -0.71
C ALA A 349 6.36 26.88 -0.25
N PRO A 350 7.17 26.15 -1.04
CA PRO A 350 8.55 25.88 -0.68
C PRO A 350 9.37 27.14 -0.43
N HIS A 351 10.15 27.14 0.65
CA HIS A 351 11.10 28.22 0.94
C HIS A 351 12.41 28.04 0.18
N GLU A 352 12.68 26.81 -0.23
CA GLU A 352 13.91 26.41 -0.91
C GLU A 352 13.61 25.30 -1.91
N MET A 353 14.31 25.32 -3.03
CA MET A 353 14.28 24.27 -4.04
C MET A 353 15.70 23.77 -4.29
N VAL A 354 15.90 22.45 -4.17
CA VAL A 354 17.18 21.78 -4.35
C VAL A 354 17.08 20.89 -5.59
N ILE A 355 17.91 21.16 -6.60
CA ILE A 355 17.97 20.32 -7.79
C ILE A 355 18.90 19.14 -7.52
N VAL A 356 18.40 17.93 -7.77
CA VAL A 356 19.12 16.67 -7.56
C VAL A 356 19.05 15.77 -8.81
N GLU A 357 20.03 14.91 -8.98
CA GLU A 357 20.03 13.93 -10.08
C GLU A 357 19.01 12.80 -9.88
N ALA A 358 18.80 12.39 -8.63
CA ALA A 358 17.83 11.35 -8.27
C ALA A 358 17.34 11.53 -6.83
N LEU A 359 16.12 11.10 -6.54
CA LEU A 359 15.59 11.03 -5.17
C LEU A 359 16.04 9.74 -4.47
N PRO A 360 16.43 9.80 -3.17
CA PRO A 360 16.77 8.61 -2.40
C PRO A 360 15.55 7.69 -2.24
N ARG A 361 15.75 6.37 -2.43
CA ARG A 361 14.66 5.40 -2.40
C ARG A 361 14.95 4.21 -1.50
N THR A 362 13.89 3.66 -0.95
CA THR A 362 13.92 2.36 -0.28
C THR A 362 14.07 1.23 -1.31
N PRO A 363 14.48 -0.01 -0.91
CA PRO A 363 14.48 -1.16 -1.81
C PRO A 363 13.12 -1.45 -2.48
N GLY A 364 12.02 -1.03 -1.86
CA GLY A 364 10.67 -1.11 -2.41
C GLY A 364 10.29 0.05 -3.36
N GLY A 365 11.23 0.95 -3.70
CA GLY A 365 11.04 2.04 -4.65
C GLY A 365 10.39 3.33 -4.08
N LYS A 366 10.00 3.35 -2.78
CA LYS A 366 9.45 4.56 -2.15
C LYS A 366 10.53 5.58 -1.84
N VAL A 367 10.25 6.87 -2.03
CA VAL A 367 11.16 7.96 -1.64
C VAL A 367 11.43 7.90 -0.13
N ARG A 368 12.70 7.94 0.25
CA ARG A 368 13.15 8.00 1.64
C ARG A 368 13.43 9.46 2.01
N ARG A 369 12.38 10.14 2.50
CA ARG A 369 12.47 11.59 2.82
C ARG A 369 13.48 11.89 3.92
N THR A 370 13.71 10.97 4.85
CA THR A 370 14.73 11.12 5.90
C THR A 370 16.16 11.24 5.40
N ASP A 371 16.42 10.88 4.14
CA ASP A 371 17.73 10.97 3.50
C ASP A 371 17.86 12.23 2.60
N LEU A 372 16.86 13.14 2.65
CA LEU A 372 16.87 14.43 1.98
C LEU A 372 17.50 15.49 2.91
N PHE A 373 18.66 16.01 2.55
CA PHE A 373 19.44 16.95 3.36
C PHE A 373 19.73 18.26 2.63
#